data_73ffe449e414ef66dda0a2c02078ad77
#
_entry.id   73ffe449e414ef66dda0a2c02078ad77
#
_cell.length_a   1.000
_cell.length_b   1.000
_cell.length_c   1.000
_cell.angle_alpha   90.00
_cell.angle_beta   90.00
_cell.angle_gamma   90.00
#
_symmetry.space_group_name_H-M   'P 1'
#
loop_
_entity.id
_entity.type
_entity.pdbx_description
1 polymer ?
#
loop_
_entity_poly.entity_id
_entity_poly.type
_entity_poly.pdbx_seq_one_letter_code
_entity_poly.pdbx_strand_id
1 'polypeptide(L)'
;PPRLISGSACGFYGDRKDLLLTEQSSPADTFTGRLCQEWEKTAQQAKSSVALLRTGIVLSPQGGALAAMLPFYRCALGGTVGGGQQYWSWIALEDMVNGILFLLDNPHLQGAFNFTAPTPVRNQEFNRQLAAQLHRPAILPAPAVALRLAFGERAAILLDSQRAIPQRLLEAGFQFRFSQLADYLSYELA
;
A
#
# COMPACT_ATOMS: atom_id res chain seq x y z
N PRO A 1 -14.25 19.19 19.16
CA PRO A 1 -14.02 19.65 17.79
C PRO A 1 -14.08 18.47 16.81
N PRO A 2 -14.50 18.71 15.56
CA PRO A 2 -14.52 17.67 14.56
C PRO A 2 -13.13 17.13 14.32
N ARG A 3 -13.01 15.85 13.97
CA ARG A 3 -11.75 15.20 13.63
C ARG A 3 -11.54 15.25 12.10
N LEU A 4 -10.31 15.51 11.66
CA LEU A 4 -9.90 15.37 10.27
C LEU A 4 -9.12 14.07 10.08
N ILE A 5 -9.59 13.21 9.17
CA ILE A 5 -8.83 12.10 8.64
C ILE A 5 -8.46 12.45 7.20
N SER A 6 -7.18 12.61 6.93
CA SER A 6 -6.65 13.04 5.64
C SER A 6 -5.87 11.94 4.95
N GLY A 7 -6.10 11.73 3.66
CA GLY A 7 -5.31 10.83 2.84
C GLY A 7 -3.87 11.30 2.69
N SER A 8 -2.94 10.36 2.67
CA SER A 8 -1.55 10.43 2.27
C SER A 8 -1.19 9.08 1.63
N ALA A 9 0.05 8.81 1.31
CA ALA A 9 0.46 7.56 0.70
C ALA A 9 1.84 7.10 1.18
N CYS A 10 2.11 5.80 1.08
CA CYS A 10 3.46 5.24 1.31
C CYS A 10 4.51 5.80 0.34
N GLY A 11 4.08 6.44 -0.76
CA GLY A 11 4.94 7.26 -1.61
C GLY A 11 5.73 8.35 -0.89
N PHE A 12 5.29 8.74 0.32
CA PHE A 12 6.03 9.59 1.27
C PHE A 12 7.46 9.11 1.48
N TYR A 13 7.69 7.81 1.54
CA TYR A 13 8.99 7.21 1.83
C TYR A 13 9.90 7.06 0.61
N GLY A 14 9.34 7.05 -0.62
CA GLY A 14 10.09 6.76 -1.84
C GLY A 14 10.66 5.34 -1.87
N ASP A 15 11.67 5.12 -2.73
CA ASP A 15 12.37 3.84 -2.85
C ASP A 15 13.39 3.66 -1.72
N ARG A 16 13.12 2.76 -0.79
CA ARG A 16 13.98 2.46 0.36
C ARG A 16 14.52 1.03 0.35
N LYS A 17 14.43 0.34 -0.77
CA LYS A 17 14.91 -1.04 -0.94
C LYS A 17 14.33 -1.97 0.14
N ASP A 18 15.17 -2.58 0.96
CA ASP A 18 14.81 -3.54 1.99
C ASP A 18 14.61 -2.91 3.39
N LEU A 19 14.83 -1.59 3.50
CA LEU A 19 14.70 -0.90 4.78
C LEU A 19 13.25 -1.00 5.29
N LEU A 20 13.12 -1.44 6.53
CA LEU A 20 11.83 -1.45 7.22
C LEU A 20 11.42 -0.01 7.52
N LEU A 21 10.19 0.35 7.13
CA LEU A 21 9.66 1.70 7.24
C LEU A 21 8.52 1.74 8.25
N THR A 22 8.64 2.66 9.18
CA THR A 22 7.62 2.99 10.16
C THR A 22 7.17 4.43 9.96
N GLU A 23 6.17 4.87 10.71
CA GLU A 23 5.68 6.24 10.66
C GLU A 23 6.74 7.29 11.07
N GLN A 24 7.81 6.87 11.76
CA GLN A 24 8.94 7.71 12.13
C GLN A 24 10.00 7.84 11.03
N SER A 25 9.91 7.04 9.96
CA SER A 25 10.85 7.08 8.85
C SER A 25 10.76 8.40 8.09
N SER A 26 11.91 8.93 7.68
CA SER A 26 12.01 10.23 6.98
C SER A 26 11.35 10.20 5.60
N PRO A 27 10.82 11.34 5.13
CA PRO A 27 10.30 11.45 3.77
C PRO A 27 11.41 11.34 2.73
N ALA A 28 11.03 10.98 1.50
CA ALA A 28 11.93 11.01 0.35
C ALA A 28 11.90 12.37 -0.36
N ASP A 29 13.03 12.75 -0.93
CA ASP A 29 13.13 13.89 -1.84
C ASP A 29 12.83 13.47 -3.29
N THR A 30 11.62 12.90 -3.48
CA THR A 30 11.05 12.54 -4.79
C THR A 30 9.79 13.36 -5.04
N PHE A 31 9.26 13.34 -6.25
CA PHE A 31 7.99 14.02 -6.55
C PHE A 31 6.87 13.55 -5.63
N THR A 32 6.68 12.23 -5.50
CA THR A 32 5.64 11.64 -4.63
C THR A 32 5.89 11.95 -3.16
N GLY A 33 7.14 11.88 -2.71
CA GLY A 33 7.51 12.20 -1.33
C GLY A 33 7.20 13.66 -0.97
N ARG A 34 7.59 14.61 -1.84
CA ARG A 34 7.28 16.04 -1.64
C ARG A 34 5.77 16.31 -1.69
N LEU A 35 5.04 15.69 -2.61
CA LEU A 35 3.58 15.81 -2.69
C LEU A 35 2.90 15.35 -1.41
N CYS A 36 3.28 14.18 -0.88
CA CYS A 36 2.74 13.68 0.38
C CYS A 36 3.06 14.62 1.55
N GLN A 37 4.29 15.17 1.62
CA GLN A 37 4.66 16.12 2.65
C GLN A 37 3.79 17.39 2.61
N GLU A 38 3.53 17.96 1.43
CA GLU A 38 2.67 19.14 1.29
C GLU A 38 1.21 18.83 1.67
N TRP A 39 0.70 17.66 1.32
CA TRP A 39 -0.64 17.22 1.76
C TRP A 39 -0.71 17.10 3.28
N GLU A 40 0.26 16.42 3.90
CA GLU A 40 0.29 16.24 5.35
C GLU A 40 0.43 17.59 6.07
N LYS A 41 1.30 18.48 5.59
CA LYS A 41 1.49 19.82 6.12
C LYS A 41 0.20 20.66 6.03
N THR A 42 -0.49 20.58 4.90
CA THR A 42 -1.77 21.30 4.69
C THR A 42 -2.85 20.77 5.63
N ALA A 43 -2.99 19.45 5.74
CA ALA A 43 -3.96 18.84 6.64
C ALA A 43 -3.70 19.20 8.12
N GLN A 44 -2.45 19.29 8.53
CA GLN A 44 -2.05 19.66 9.90
C GLN A 44 -2.37 21.12 10.28
N GLN A 45 -2.73 21.97 9.31
CA GLN A 45 -3.21 23.33 9.59
C GLN A 45 -4.65 23.36 10.13
N ALA A 46 -5.36 22.24 10.07
CA ALA A 46 -6.72 22.15 10.59
C ALA A 46 -6.75 22.39 12.09
N LYS A 47 -7.76 23.17 12.55
CA LYS A 47 -8.00 23.45 14.00
C LYS A 47 -8.69 22.27 14.70
N SER A 48 -8.33 21.04 14.35
CA SER A 48 -8.92 19.79 14.86
C SER A 48 -7.85 18.74 15.07
N SER A 49 -8.20 17.62 15.72
CA SER A 49 -7.30 16.48 15.74
C SER A 49 -7.15 15.91 14.32
N VAL A 50 -5.92 15.69 13.88
CA VAL A 50 -5.62 15.22 12.51
C VAL A 50 -4.98 13.84 12.57
N ALA A 51 -5.53 12.90 11.79
CA ALA A 51 -4.87 11.64 11.44
C ALA A 51 -4.56 11.62 9.94
N LEU A 52 -3.33 11.23 9.61
CA LEU A 52 -2.81 11.19 8.24
C LEU A 52 -2.63 9.74 7.84
N LEU A 53 -3.28 9.31 6.76
CA LEU A 53 -3.27 7.92 6.32
C LEU A 53 -2.23 7.73 5.22
N ARG A 54 -1.03 7.27 5.56
CA ARG A 54 0.00 6.85 4.59
C ARG A 54 -0.40 5.48 4.04
N THR A 55 -1.25 5.51 3.02
CA THR A 55 -1.88 4.32 2.48
C THR A 55 -0.95 3.58 1.52
N GLY A 56 -0.84 2.27 1.68
CA GLY A 56 -0.21 1.35 0.74
C GLY A 56 -1.13 0.99 -0.43
N ILE A 57 -0.88 -0.16 -1.05
CA ILE A 57 -1.71 -0.67 -2.15
C ILE A 57 -2.99 -1.28 -1.55
N VAL A 58 -4.10 -0.59 -1.69
CA VAL A 58 -5.41 -1.12 -1.27
C VAL A 58 -5.85 -2.21 -2.24
N LEU A 59 -6.09 -3.40 -1.73
CA LEU A 59 -6.52 -4.55 -2.52
C LEU A 59 -8.03 -4.77 -2.39
N SER A 60 -8.70 -4.85 -3.54
CA SER A 60 -10.09 -5.27 -3.68
C SER A 60 -10.32 -5.85 -5.07
N PRO A 61 -11.05 -6.96 -5.22
CA PRO A 61 -11.39 -7.49 -6.55
C PRO A 61 -12.42 -6.62 -7.27
N GLN A 62 -13.11 -5.70 -6.57
CA GLN A 62 -14.11 -4.80 -7.14
C GLN A 62 -13.51 -3.48 -7.65
N GLY A 63 -12.25 -3.17 -7.29
CA GLY A 63 -11.63 -1.90 -7.71
C GLY A 63 -10.13 -1.81 -7.42
N GLY A 64 -9.52 -0.74 -7.90
CA GLY A 64 -8.10 -0.46 -7.66
C GLY A 64 -7.14 -1.42 -8.35
N ALA A 65 -5.97 -1.62 -7.73
CA ALA A 65 -4.86 -2.34 -8.34
C ALA A 65 -5.18 -3.82 -8.60
N LEU A 66 -5.81 -4.52 -7.64
CA LEU A 66 -6.13 -5.94 -7.80
C LEU A 66 -7.14 -6.15 -8.93
N ALA A 67 -8.23 -5.38 -8.97
CA ALA A 67 -9.22 -5.46 -10.04
C ALA A 67 -8.61 -5.23 -11.43
N ALA A 68 -7.68 -4.28 -11.55
CA ALA A 68 -6.98 -4.01 -12.81
C ALA A 68 -6.04 -5.15 -13.23
N MET A 69 -5.44 -5.86 -12.29
CA MET A 69 -4.54 -6.98 -12.56
C MET A 69 -5.28 -8.28 -12.89
N LEU A 70 -6.41 -8.56 -12.24
CA LEU A 70 -7.13 -9.84 -12.35
C LEU A 70 -7.41 -10.30 -13.79
N PRO A 71 -7.85 -9.46 -14.75
CA PRO A 71 -8.07 -9.89 -16.13
C PRO A 71 -6.82 -10.47 -16.79
N PHE A 72 -5.67 -9.81 -16.57
CA PHE A 72 -4.39 -10.28 -17.12
C PHE A 72 -3.98 -11.64 -16.54
N TYR A 73 -4.08 -11.78 -15.21
CA TYR A 73 -3.75 -13.05 -14.55
C TYR A 73 -4.70 -14.18 -14.98
N ARG A 74 -6.01 -13.92 -15.09
CA ARG A 74 -6.99 -14.90 -15.57
C ARG A 74 -6.71 -15.37 -16.99
N CYS A 75 -6.14 -14.50 -17.84
CA CYS A 75 -5.69 -14.82 -19.19
C CYS A 75 -4.26 -15.38 -19.25
N ALA A 76 -3.65 -15.73 -18.11
CA ALA A 76 -2.25 -16.20 -18.04
C ALA A 76 -1.21 -15.18 -18.57
N LEU A 77 -1.56 -13.90 -18.61
CA LEU A 77 -0.70 -12.77 -19.02
C LEU A 77 -0.09 -12.03 -17.82
N GLY A 78 -0.24 -12.57 -16.60
CA GLY A 78 0.35 -12.01 -15.40
C GLY A 78 1.85 -12.23 -15.33
N GLY A 79 2.52 -11.44 -14.49
CA GLY A 79 3.95 -11.56 -14.24
C GLY A 79 4.47 -10.49 -13.29
N THR A 80 5.76 -10.58 -13.00
CA THR A 80 6.43 -9.63 -12.11
C THR A 80 6.54 -8.24 -12.75
N VAL A 81 6.47 -7.22 -11.93
CA VAL A 81 6.69 -5.83 -12.31
C VAL A 81 8.17 -5.50 -12.10
N GLY A 82 8.86 -5.04 -13.14
CA GLY A 82 10.30 -4.79 -13.10
C GLY A 82 11.08 -6.04 -12.71
N GLY A 83 11.99 -5.90 -11.75
CA GLY A 83 12.78 -7.02 -11.22
C GLY A 83 12.06 -7.88 -10.18
N GLY A 84 10.85 -7.50 -9.75
CA GLY A 84 10.05 -8.23 -8.76
C GLY A 84 10.60 -8.20 -7.33
N GLN A 85 11.74 -7.52 -7.08
CA GLN A 85 12.40 -7.49 -5.78
C GLN A 85 11.86 -6.40 -4.84
N GLN A 86 11.18 -5.39 -5.40
CA GLN A 86 10.60 -4.30 -4.63
C GLN A 86 9.50 -4.81 -3.70
N TYR A 87 9.46 -4.24 -2.49
CA TYR A 87 8.39 -4.49 -1.54
C TYR A 87 7.14 -3.69 -1.90
N TRP A 88 6.02 -4.37 -1.85
CA TRP A 88 4.69 -3.81 -1.94
C TRP A 88 4.03 -3.87 -0.56
N SER A 89 3.81 -2.71 0.03
CA SER A 89 2.99 -2.57 1.24
C SER A 89 1.54 -2.52 0.80
N TRP A 90 0.81 -3.57 1.09
CA TRP A 90 -0.59 -3.75 0.72
C TRP A 90 -1.50 -3.66 1.95
N ILE A 91 -2.79 -3.45 1.74
CA ILE A 91 -3.83 -3.56 2.76
C ILE A 91 -5.13 -4.04 2.11
N ALA A 92 -5.88 -4.90 2.79
CA ALA A 92 -7.23 -5.27 2.39
C ALA A 92 -8.17 -4.05 2.50
N LEU A 93 -9.10 -3.89 1.57
CA LEU A 93 -10.09 -2.80 1.62
C LEU A 93 -10.88 -2.82 2.93
N GLU A 94 -11.23 -4.00 3.43
CA GLU A 94 -11.93 -4.15 4.70
C GLU A 94 -11.11 -3.64 5.89
N ASP A 95 -9.82 -3.98 5.97
CA ASP A 95 -8.92 -3.48 7.02
C ASP A 95 -8.68 -1.97 6.89
N MET A 96 -8.64 -1.45 5.65
CA MET A 96 -8.58 -0.01 5.41
C MET A 96 -9.80 0.72 6.01
N VAL A 97 -11.01 0.21 5.76
CA VAL A 97 -12.26 0.77 6.30
C VAL A 97 -12.29 0.65 7.83
N ASN A 98 -12.00 -0.53 8.36
CA ASN A 98 -12.00 -0.77 9.80
C ASN A 98 -10.94 0.08 10.52
N GLY A 99 -9.77 0.29 9.93
CA GLY A 99 -8.74 1.17 10.45
C GLY A 99 -9.17 2.64 10.51
N ILE A 100 -9.91 3.11 9.51
CA ILE A 100 -10.50 4.46 9.51
C ILE A 100 -11.52 4.59 10.65
N LEU A 101 -12.44 3.62 10.80
CA LEU A 101 -13.43 3.60 11.87
C LEU A 101 -12.73 3.55 13.24
N PHE A 102 -11.71 2.70 13.39
CA PHE A 102 -10.91 2.63 14.62
C PHE A 102 -10.29 3.98 14.97
N LEU A 103 -9.74 4.70 14.00
CA LEU A 103 -9.20 6.04 14.26
C LEU A 103 -10.29 7.06 14.59
N LEU A 104 -11.50 6.94 14.01
CA LEU A 104 -12.64 7.81 14.36
C LEU A 104 -13.07 7.62 15.82
N ASP A 105 -13.10 6.39 16.28
CA ASP A 105 -13.48 6.05 17.66
C ASP A 105 -12.38 6.37 18.68
N ASN A 106 -11.13 6.61 18.22
CA ASN A 106 -9.99 6.92 19.06
C ASN A 106 -9.37 8.28 18.73
N PRO A 107 -10.05 9.39 19.04
CA PRO A 107 -9.62 10.75 18.63
C PRO A 107 -8.30 11.24 19.26
N HIS A 108 -7.78 10.57 20.28
CA HIS A 108 -6.47 10.82 20.85
C HIS A 108 -5.31 10.30 19.95
N LEU A 109 -5.57 9.40 19.03
CA LEU A 109 -4.59 8.87 18.06
C LEU A 109 -4.42 9.87 16.92
N GLN A 110 -3.41 10.74 16.97
CA GLN A 110 -3.15 11.82 16.00
C GLN A 110 -1.83 11.61 15.25
N GLY A 111 -1.65 12.35 14.15
CA GLY A 111 -0.46 12.30 13.30
C GLY A 111 -0.51 11.20 12.25
N ALA A 112 0.64 10.79 11.73
CA ALA A 112 0.72 9.82 10.63
C ALA A 112 0.53 8.38 11.09
N PHE A 113 -0.17 7.59 10.28
CA PHE A 113 -0.37 6.15 10.42
C PHE A 113 -0.14 5.48 9.08
N ASN A 114 0.66 4.42 9.05
CA ASN A 114 0.78 3.56 7.89
C ASN A 114 -0.47 2.68 7.79
N PHE A 115 -1.20 2.83 6.71
CA PHE A 115 -2.34 1.98 6.36
C PHE A 115 -1.85 0.89 5.41
N THR A 116 -1.20 -0.09 6.01
CA THR A 116 -0.63 -1.28 5.34
C THR A 116 -0.91 -2.50 6.19
N ALA A 117 -0.95 -3.68 5.58
CA ALA A 117 -0.94 -4.93 6.34
C ALA A 117 0.39 -5.10 7.09
N PRO A 118 0.42 -5.86 8.20
CA PRO A 118 1.64 -6.08 8.97
C PRO A 118 2.78 -6.74 8.20
N THR A 119 2.46 -7.47 7.13
CA THR A 119 3.43 -8.25 6.33
C THR A 119 3.51 -7.73 4.90
N PRO A 120 4.33 -6.72 4.62
CA PRO A 120 4.62 -6.31 3.23
C PRO A 120 5.33 -7.45 2.49
N VAL A 121 5.00 -7.64 1.22
CA VAL A 121 5.55 -8.72 0.40
C VAL A 121 6.36 -8.17 -0.76
N ARG A 122 7.35 -8.94 -1.27
CA ARG A 122 8.00 -8.59 -2.53
C ARG A 122 7.03 -8.77 -3.69
N ASN A 123 7.16 -7.96 -4.74
CA ASN A 123 6.31 -8.07 -5.92
C ASN A 123 6.33 -9.47 -6.54
N GLN A 124 7.50 -10.13 -6.59
CA GLN A 124 7.59 -11.52 -7.07
C GLN A 124 6.75 -12.48 -6.21
N GLU A 125 6.70 -12.28 -4.90
CA GLU A 125 5.91 -13.10 -3.99
C GLU A 125 4.42 -12.82 -4.15
N PHE A 126 4.04 -11.55 -4.29
CA PHE A 126 2.68 -11.15 -4.65
C PHE A 126 2.22 -11.84 -5.95
N ASN A 127 3.06 -11.77 -7.00
CA ASN A 127 2.81 -12.42 -8.28
C ASN A 127 2.62 -13.93 -8.14
N ARG A 128 3.51 -14.60 -7.38
CA ARG A 128 3.45 -16.05 -7.15
C ARG A 128 2.16 -16.46 -6.43
N GLN A 129 1.79 -15.74 -5.38
CA GLN A 129 0.59 -16.05 -4.58
C GLN A 129 -0.69 -15.80 -5.39
N LEU A 130 -0.78 -14.69 -6.12
CA LEU A 130 -1.95 -14.38 -6.95
C LEU A 130 -2.12 -15.39 -8.09
N ALA A 131 -1.01 -15.77 -8.75
CA ALA A 131 -1.01 -16.79 -9.80
C ALA A 131 -1.45 -18.16 -9.27
N ALA A 132 -0.94 -18.56 -8.11
CA ALA A 132 -1.31 -19.82 -7.45
C ALA A 132 -2.80 -19.85 -7.09
N GLN A 133 -3.33 -18.77 -6.52
CA GLN A 133 -4.75 -18.66 -6.14
C GLN A 133 -5.68 -18.74 -7.35
N LEU A 134 -5.28 -18.17 -8.48
CA LEU A 134 -6.06 -18.21 -9.71
C LEU A 134 -5.84 -19.49 -10.54
N HIS A 135 -4.95 -20.37 -10.12
CA HIS A 135 -4.53 -21.56 -10.86
C HIS A 135 -4.11 -21.22 -12.31
N ARG A 136 -3.34 -20.14 -12.47
CA ARG A 136 -2.86 -19.65 -13.76
C ARG A 136 -1.35 -19.38 -13.71
N PRO A 137 -0.60 -19.67 -14.78
CA PRO A 137 0.79 -19.23 -14.86
C PRO A 137 0.86 -17.69 -14.92
N ALA A 138 1.91 -17.12 -14.33
CA ALA A 138 2.17 -15.68 -14.36
C ALA A 138 3.68 -15.46 -14.60
N ILE A 139 4.08 -15.67 -15.85
CA ILE A 139 5.48 -15.72 -16.30
C ILE A 139 5.87 -14.56 -17.23
N LEU A 140 4.94 -13.65 -17.56
CA LEU A 140 5.19 -12.53 -18.46
C LEU A 140 5.57 -11.27 -17.65
N PRO A 141 6.86 -10.97 -17.46
CA PRO A 141 7.26 -9.81 -16.70
C PRO A 141 6.93 -8.51 -17.43
N ALA A 142 6.51 -7.49 -16.70
CA ALA A 142 6.40 -6.11 -17.19
C ALA A 142 7.74 -5.39 -16.98
N PRO A 143 8.58 -5.20 -18.03
CA PRO A 143 9.90 -4.60 -17.87
C PRO A 143 9.82 -3.18 -17.33
N ALA A 144 10.70 -2.82 -16.38
CA ALA A 144 10.74 -1.48 -15.77
C ALA A 144 10.89 -0.35 -16.82
N VAL A 145 11.65 -0.61 -17.89
CA VAL A 145 11.83 0.36 -19.00
C VAL A 145 10.50 0.64 -19.70
N ALA A 146 9.72 -0.40 -20.01
CA ALA A 146 8.43 -0.24 -20.65
C ALA A 146 7.44 0.53 -19.76
N LEU A 147 7.44 0.25 -18.46
CA LEU A 147 6.60 0.96 -17.48
C LEU A 147 6.99 2.45 -17.37
N ARG A 148 8.29 2.76 -17.33
CA ARG A 148 8.77 4.15 -17.30
C ARG A 148 8.43 4.92 -18.58
N LEU A 149 8.50 4.27 -19.74
CA LEU A 149 8.10 4.88 -21.01
C LEU A 149 6.57 5.13 -21.08
N ALA A 150 5.76 4.20 -20.56
CA ALA A 150 4.31 4.30 -20.58
C ALA A 150 3.74 5.28 -19.54
N PHE A 151 4.30 5.30 -18.34
CA PHE A 151 3.75 6.02 -17.18
C PHE A 151 4.63 7.16 -16.67
N GLY A 152 5.83 7.35 -17.22
CA GLY A 152 6.77 8.39 -16.75
C GLY A 152 7.08 8.25 -15.26
N GLU A 153 7.03 9.35 -14.53
CA GLU A 153 7.29 9.38 -13.09
C GLU A 153 6.28 8.55 -12.26
N ARG A 154 5.06 8.33 -12.78
CA ARG A 154 4.06 7.50 -12.11
C ARG A 154 4.46 6.02 -12.03
N ALA A 155 5.40 5.56 -12.86
CA ALA A 155 5.95 4.22 -12.76
C ALA A 155 6.59 3.94 -11.39
N ALA A 156 7.04 4.97 -10.68
CA ALA A 156 7.57 4.85 -9.31
C ALA A 156 6.59 4.16 -8.35
N ILE A 157 5.27 4.38 -8.51
CA ILE A 157 4.24 3.73 -7.68
C ILE A 157 4.33 2.19 -7.74
N LEU A 158 4.76 1.66 -8.88
CA LEU A 158 4.89 0.21 -9.10
C LEU A 158 6.31 -0.32 -8.89
N LEU A 159 7.32 0.53 -9.09
CA LEU A 159 8.74 0.15 -9.13
C LEU A 159 9.48 0.44 -7.83
N ASP A 160 9.02 1.42 -7.03
CA ASP A 160 9.65 1.77 -5.78
C ASP A 160 9.41 0.67 -4.73
N SER A 161 10.43 0.42 -3.93
CA SER A 161 10.38 -0.54 -2.84
C SER A 161 10.04 0.17 -1.54
N GLN A 162 8.88 -0.17 -0.97
CA GLN A 162 8.36 0.43 0.26
C GLN A 162 7.97 -0.70 1.22
N ARG A 163 8.89 -1.07 2.12
CA ARG A 163 8.66 -2.09 3.16
C ARG A 163 8.04 -1.43 4.39
N ALA A 164 6.86 -0.82 4.24
CA ALA A 164 6.18 -0.11 5.32
C ALA A 164 5.32 -1.06 6.15
N ILE A 165 5.38 -0.90 7.48
CA ILE A 165 4.56 -1.62 8.45
C ILE A 165 3.69 -0.64 9.25
N PRO A 166 2.51 -1.07 9.72
CA PRO A 166 1.57 -0.23 10.46
C PRO A 166 1.91 -0.21 11.95
N GLN A 167 3.13 0.22 12.31
CA GLN A 167 3.61 0.10 13.69
C GLN A 167 2.67 0.78 14.67
N ARG A 168 2.24 2.01 14.40
CA ARG A 168 1.39 2.77 15.31
C ARG A 168 -0.03 2.22 15.44
N LEU A 169 -0.60 1.62 14.38
CA LEU A 169 -1.89 0.93 14.47
C LEU A 169 -1.78 -0.32 15.35
N LEU A 170 -0.71 -1.09 15.19
CA LEU A 170 -0.44 -2.28 16.03
C LEU A 170 -0.23 -1.91 17.50
N GLU A 171 0.57 -0.88 17.78
CA GLU A 171 0.80 -0.37 19.14
C GLU A 171 -0.48 0.19 19.78
N ALA A 172 -1.39 0.75 18.97
CA ALA A 172 -2.69 1.21 19.42
C ALA A 172 -3.71 0.09 19.65
N GLY A 173 -3.35 -1.16 19.33
CA GLY A 173 -4.21 -2.34 19.53
C GLY A 173 -5.18 -2.63 18.36
N PHE A 174 -5.00 -2.02 17.19
CA PHE A 174 -5.81 -2.34 16.01
C PHE A 174 -5.59 -3.79 15.59
N GLN A 175 -6.67 -4.53 15.36
CA GLN A 175 -6.64 -5.92 14.93
C GLN A 175 -6.91 -6.01 13.43
N PHE A 176 -5.90 -6.40 12.66
CA PHE A 176 -6.05 -6.67 11.24
C PHE A 176 -6.79 -7.99 11.03
N ARG A 177 -7.77 -8.01 10.16
CA ARG A 177 -8.42 -9.24 9.70
C ARG A 177 -7.48 -10.06 8.82
N PHE A 178 -6.74 -9.37 7.94
CA PHE A 178 -5.83 -9.99 6.99
C PHE A 178 -4.39 -9.50 7.19
N SER A 179 -3.64 -10.26 7.99
CA SER A 179 -2.21 -9.98 8.21
C SER A 179 -1.32 -10.61 7.15
N GLN A 180 -1.79 -11.67 6.46
CA GLN A 180 -1.06 -12.40 5.42
C GLN A 180 -1.77 -12.27 4.08
N LEU A 181 -1.00 -12.04 3.01
CA LEU A 181 -1.54 -11.89 1.67
C LEU A 181 -2.25 -13.16 1.18
N ALA A 182 -1.70 -14.33 1.49
CA ALA A 182 -2.29 -15.61 1.09
C ALA A 182 -3.71 -15.79 1.64
N ASP A 183 -3.92 -15.43 2.92
CA ASP A 183 -5.24 -15.55 3.57
C ASP A 183 -6.26 -14.62 2.92
N TYR A 184 -5.83 -13.37 2.63
CA TYR A 184 -6.66 -12.39 1.93
C TYR A 184 -7.05 -12.86 0.52
N LEU A 185 -6.07 -13.31 -0.29
CA LEU A 185 -6.34 -13.77 -1.65
C LEU A 185 -7.23 -15.02 -1.66
N SER A 186 -7.03 -15.93 -0.72
CA SER A 186 -7.88 -17.12 -0.58
C SER A 186 -9.32 -16.76 -0.23
N TYR A 187 -9.53 -15.75 0.62
CA TYR A 187 -10.87 -15.29 1.01
C TYR A 187 -11.60 -14.58 -0.13
N GLU A 188 -10.92 -13.69 -0.85
CA GLU A 188 -11.54 -12.82 -1.86
C GLU A 188 -11.69 -13.47 -3.25
N LEU A 189 -10.89 -14.48 -3.55
CA LEU A 189 -10.84 -15.11 -4.88
C LEU A 189 -11.23 -16.61 -4.85
N ALA A 190 -11.87 -17.05 -3.75
CA ALA A 190 -12.39 -18.41 -3.61
C ALA A 190 -13.54 -18.71 -4.60
#